data_d0ae2a5ff1250690b2edc2d144646c01
#
_entry.id   d0ae2a5ff1250690b2edc2d144646c01
#
_cell.length_a   1.000
_cell.length_b   1.000
_cell.length_c   1.000
_cell.angle_alpha   90.00
_cell.angle_beta   90.00
_cell.angle_gamma   90.00
#
_symmetry.space_group_name_H-M   'P 1'
#
loop_
_entity.id
_entity.type
_entity.pdbx_description
1 polymer ?
#
loop_
_entity_poly.entity_id
_entity_poly.type
_entity_poly.pdbx_seq_one_letter_code
_entity_poly.pdbx_strand_id
1 'polypeptide(L)'
;TCLYDPDKKILLAGDHVLIDITPNIQCWSDTANPLKDYLASLDKVQRLQIDLVLPGHRRLIDNPRARIGELKTHHAHRLDEVLTVLKKGPMSAFQMAAHMTWDIDCESWDQFPVAQKWFALGEAISHLRYLEEDGRIVRMTVNKTTEFALPT
;
A
#
# COMPACT_ATOMS: atom_id res chain seq x y z
N THR A 1 -5.94 -3.24 13.97
CA THR A 1 -6.13 -4.36 14.93
C THR A 1 -7.17 -5.30 14.36
N CYS A 2 -6.91 -6.63 14.39
CA CYS A 2 -7.88 -7.67 14.08
C CYS A 2 -8.22 -8.45 15.35
N LEU A 3 -9.41 -9.02 15.41
CA LEU A 3 -9.82 -9.96 16.46
C LEU A 3 -10.13 -11.31 15.79
N TYR A 4 -9.58 -12.38 16.31
CA TYR A 4 -9.77 -13.72 15.77
C TYR A 4 -10.39 -14.64 16.81
N ASP A 5 -11.48 -15.29 16.44
CA ASP A 5 -12.14 -16.34 17.21
C ASP A 5 -11.69 -17.71 16.65
N PRO A 6 -10.84 -18.46 17.35
CA PRO A 6 -10.29 -19.72 16.85
C PRO A 6 -11.32 -20.86 16.85
N ASP A 7 -12.33 -20.80 17.71
CA ASP A 7 -13.38 -21.84 17.81
C ASP A 7 -14.35 -21.74 16.64
N LYS A 8 -14.72 -20.51 16.28
CA LYS A 8 -15.61 -20.23 15.16
C LYS A 8 -14.89 -19.99 13.85
N LYS A 9 -13.55 -19.85 13.89
CA LYS A 9 -12.70 -19.51 12.74
C LYS A 9 -13.15 -18.22 12.04
N ILE A 10 -13.56 -17.23 12.82
CA ILE A 10 -14.04 -15.94 12.33
C ILE A 10 -12.98 -14.87 12.62
N LEU A 11 -12.65 -14.04 11.62
CA LEU A 11 -11.78 -12.89 11.74
C LEU A 11 -12.59 -11.60 11.61
N LEU A 12 -12.60 -10.76 12.66
CA LEU A 12 -13.03 -9.36 12.55
C LEU A 12 -11.80 -8.56 12.09
N ALA A 13 -11.77 -8.23 10.81
CA ALA A 13 -10.58 -7.68 10.18
C ALA A 13 -10.47 -6.14 10.24
N GLY A 14 -11.58 -5.44 10.53
CA GLY A 14 -11.61 -3.98 10.35
C GLY A 14 -11.16 -3.62 8.94
N ASP A 15 -10.28 -2.63 8.81
CA ASP A 15 -9.72 -2.23 7.51
C ASP A 15 -8.45 -2.98 7.12
N HIS A 16 -8.06 -4.02 7.87
CA HIS A 16 -6.86 -4.77 7.56
C HIS A 16 -7.01 -5.66 6.32
N VAL A 17 -8.16 -6.32 6.17
CA VAL A 17 -8.51 -7.10 4.98
C VAL A 17 -9.88 -6.64 4.50
N LEU A 18 -9.92 -5.98 3.35
CA LEU A 18 -11.13 -5.48 2.70
C LEU A 18 -11.39 -6.23 1.39
N ILE A 19 -12.66 -6.27 0.97
CA ILE A 19 -13.09 -6.80 -0.33
C ILE A 19 -13.48 -5.62 -1.23
N ASP A 20 -13.33 -5.78 -2.54
CA ASP A 20 -13.66 -4.80 -3.59
C ASP A 20 -12.83 -3.49 -3.55
N ILE A 21 -12.15 -3.20 -2.45
CA ILE A 21 -11.21 -2.07 -2.30
C ILE A 21 -9.94 -2.56 -1.58
N THR A 22 -8.86 -1.80 -1.70
CA THR A 22 -7.61 -2.06 -0.96
C THR A 22 -7.50 -1.14 0.25
N PRO A 23 -6.99 -1.61 1.39
CA PRO A 23 -6.64 -0.73 2.50
C PRO A 23 -5.62 0.31 2.07
N ASN A 24 -5.82 1.55 2.46
CA ASN A 24 -4.83 2.60 2.23
C ASN A 24 -3.70 2.50 3.26
N ILE A 25 -2.48 2.27 2.80
CA ILE A 25 -1.30 2.10 3.65
C ILE A 25 -0.49 3.39 3.65
N GLN A 26 -0.71 4.24 4.64
CA GLN A 26 -0.08 5.55 4.73
C GLN A 26 1.18 5.53 5.61
N CYS A 27 2.17 6.31 5.22
CA CYS A 27 3.38 6.54 6.00
C CYS A 27 3.35 7.94 6.65
N TRP A 28 3.40 7.98 7.97
CA TRP A 28 3.36 9.19 8.79
C TRP A 28 4.69 9.51 9.47
N SER A 29 5.68 8.66 9.33
CA SER A 29 6.95 8.75 10.04
C SER A 29 8.11 8.31 9.16
N ASP A 30 9.22 9.02 9.23
CA ASP A 30 10.46 8.67 8.52
C ASP A 30 11.13 7.39 9.04
N THR A 31 10.74 6.91 10.22
CA THR A 31 11.29 5.69 10.85
C THR A 31 10.42 4.45 10.67
N ALA A 32 9.19 4.60 10.16
CA ALA A 32 8.25 3.50 9.97
C ALA A 32 8.35 2.94 8.55
N ASN A 33 8.02 1.66 8.40
CA ASN A 33 7.79 1.01 7.11
C ASN A 33 6.43 0.31 7.12
N PRO A 34 5.33 1.10 7.00
CA PRO A 34 3.98 0.58 7.20
C PRO A 34 3.59 -0.47 6.15
N LEU A 35 4.09 -0.40 4.93
CA LEU A 35 3.83 -1.42 3.91
C LEU A 35 4.50 -2.76 4.27
N LYS A 36 5.73 -2.75 4.76
CA LYS A 36 6.42 -3.96 5.24
C LYS A 36 5.66 -4.59 6.41
N ASP A 37 5.24 -3.78 7.37
CA ASP A 37 4.47 -4.24 8.52
C ASP A 37 3.11 -4.80 8.11
N TYR A 38 2.45 -4.16 7.15
CA TYR A 38 1.19 -4.61 6.60
C TYR A 38 1.32 -5.97 5.90
N LEU A 39 2.30 -6.13 5.01
CA LEU A 39 2.55 -7.39 4.31
C LEU A 39 2.92 -8.52 5.28
N ALA A 40 3.76 -8.24 6.28
CA ALA A 40 4.08 -9.21 7.34
C ALA A 40 2.84 -9.57 8.18
N SER A 41 1.93 -8.63 8.41
CA SER A 41 0.67 -8.88 9.10
C SER A 41 -0.29 -9.73 8.26
N LEU A 42 -0.37 -9.51 6.96
CA LEU A 42 -1.11 -10.38 6.04
C LEU A 42 -0.59 -11.82 6.07
N ASP A 43 0.75 -12.00 6.12
CA ASP A 43 1.36 -13.33 6.27
C ASP A 43 0.97 -14.03 7.56
N LYS A 44 0.85 -13.28 8.67
CA LYS A 44 0.37 -13.84 9.94
C LYS A 44 -1.08 -14.29 9.84
N VAL A 45 -1.94 -13.44 9.27
CA VAL A 45 -3.38 -13.75 9.09
C VAL A 45 -3.56 -14.94 8.15
N GLN A 46 -2.77 -15.05 7.08
CA GLN A 46 -2.85 -16.14 6.11
C GLN A 46 -2.57 -17.53 6.72
N ARG A 47 -1.84 -17.59 7.85
CA ARG A 47 -1.53 -18.84 8.58
C ARG A 47 -2.67 -19.29 9.50
N LEU A 48 -3.64 -18.43 9.78
CA LEU A 48 -4.80 -18.76 10.60
C LEU A 48 -5.79 -19.62 9.81
N GLN A 49 -6.54 -20.44 10.52
CA GLN A 49 -7.66 -21.18 9.93
C GLN A 49 -8.90 -20.29 10.00
N ILE A 50 -9.19 -19.57 8.91
CA ILE A 50 -10.28 -18.63 8.84
C ILE A 50 -11.29 -19.13 7.81
N ASP A 51 -12.54 -19.32 8.25
CA ASP A 51 -13.66 -19.69 7.40
C ASP A 51 -14.45 -18.46 6.95
N LEU A 52 -14.44 -17.38 7.76
CA LEU A 52 -15.17 -16.14 7.46
C LEU A 52 -14.39 -14.92 7.93
N VAL A 53 -14.30 -13.88 7.07
CA VAL A 53 -13.81 -12.56 7.46
C VAL A 53 -14.94 -11.55 7.47
N LEU A 54 -15.01 -10.80 8.57
CA LEU A 54 -15.89 -9.65 8.77
C LEU A 54 -15.06 -8.37 8.60
N PRO A 55 -15.03 -7.76 7.40
CA PRO A 55 -14.31 -6.52 7.16
C PRO A 55 -15.06 -5.31 7.74
N GLY A 56 -14.36 -4.19 7.92
CA GLY A 56 -14.97 -2.93 8.38
C GLY A 56 -15.88 -2.28 7.33
N HIS A 57 -15.65 -2.57 6.06
CA HIS A 57 -16.38 -2.00 4.92
C HIS A 57 -16.71 -3.04 3.86
N ARG A 58 -17.77 -2.79 3.10
CA ARG A 58 -18.25 -3.61 1.99
C ARG A 58 -18.86 -4.93 2.46
N ARG A 59 -18.67 -6.02 1.73
CA ARG A 59 -19.30 -7.32 1.96
C ARG A 59 -18.36 -8.29 2.67
N LEU A 60 -18.91 -9.39 3.18
CA LEU A 60 -18.17 -10.49 3.80
C LEU A 60 -17.19 -11.14 2.82
N ILE A 61 -16.14 -11.76 3.34
CA ILE A 61 -15.10 -12.43 2.57
C ILE A 61 -15.15 -13.93 2.85
N ASP A 62 -15.61 -14.69 1.87
CA ASP A 62 -15.78 -16.15 1.97
C ASP A 62 -14.50 -16.93 1.62
N ASN A 63 -13.55 -16.29 0.92
CA ASN A 63 -12.26 -16.88 0.60
C ASN A 63 -11.11 -15.97 1.07
N PRO A 64 -10.81 -15.98 2.38
CA PRO A 64 -9.78 -15.11 2.96
C PRO A 64 -8.40 -15.31 2.35
N ARG A 65 -8.04 -16.56 2.06
CA ARG A 65 -6.72 -16.89 1.53
C ARG A 65 -6.50 -16.32 0.12
N ALA A 66 -7.50 -16.43 -0.74
CA ALA A 66 -7.45 -15.85 -2.08
C ALA A 66 -7.35 -14.33 -1.97
N ARG A 67 -8.20 -13.70 -1.13
CA ARG A 67 -8.19 -12.24 -0.97
C ARG A 67 -6.87 -11.70 -0.43
N ILE A 68 -6.26 -12.35 0.55
CA ILE A 68 -4.93 -11.98 1.03
C ILE A 68 -3.89 -12.09 -0.09
N GLY A 69 -3.96 -13.13 -0.93
CA GLY A 69 -3.10 -13.27 -2.10
C GLY A 69 -3.25 -12.11 -3.09
N GLU A 70 -4.49 -11.69 -3.38
CA GLU A 70 -4.79 -10.53 -4.24
C GLU A 70 -4.21 -9.23 -3.68
N LEU A 71 -4.38 -8.97 -2.36
CA LEU A 71 -3.81 -7.79 -1.71
C LEU A 71 -2.28 -7.75 -1.80
N LYS A 72 -1.61 -8.88 -1.58
CA LYS A 72 -0.15 -8.98 -1.72
C LYS A 72 0.29 -8.75 -3.17
N THR A 73 -0.42 -9.32 -4.13
CA THR A 73 -0.16 -9.12 -5.58
C THR A 73 -0.37 -7.67 -5.97
N HIS A 74 -1.41 -7.02 -5.46
CA HIS A 74 -1.67 -5.59 -5.68
C HIS A 74 -0.45 -4.75 -5.26
N HIS A 75 0.05 -4.93 -4.04
CA HIS A 75 1.22 -4.17 -3.58
C HIS A 75 2.50 -4.51 -4.35
N ALA A 76 2.68 -5.76 -4.79
CA ALA A 76 3.81 -6.12 -5.65
C ALA A 76 3.76 -5.35 -6.98
N HIS A 77 2.59 -5.26 -7.63
CA HIS A 77 2.41 -4.46 -8.85
C HIS A 77 2.66 -2.97 -8.61
N ARG A 78 2.23 -2.44 -7.46
CA ARG A 78 2.48 -1.03 -7.09
C ARG A 78 3.98 -0.75 -6.91
N LEU A 79 4.73 -1.67 -6.31
CA LEU A 79 6.19 -1.56 -6.18
C LEU A 79 6.88 -1.57 -7.56
N ASP A 80 6.45 -2.44 -8.48
CA ASP A 80 6.97 -2.49 -9.85
C ASP A 80 6.61 -1.23 -10.66
N GLU A 81 5.43 -0.65 -10.43
CA GLU A 81 5.02 0.62 -11.01
C GLU A 81 5.96 1.75 -10.56
N VAL A 82 6.25 1.87 -9.25
CA VAL A 82 7.19 2.86 -8.70
C VAL A 82 8.56 2.73 -9.36
N LEU A 83 9.11 1.52 -9.47
CA LEU A 83 10.39 1.29 -10.12
C LEU A 83 10.37 1.66 -11.61
N THR A 84 9.26 1.38 -12.28
CA THR A 84 9.09 1.73 -13.69
C THR A 84 9.05 3.24 -13.89
N VAL A 85 8.36 3.96 -13.02
CA VAL A 85 8.30 5.43 -13.04
C VAL A 85 9.69 6.03 -12.78
N LEU A 86 10.46 5.49 -11.83
CA LEU A 86 11.81 5.97 -11.50
C LEU A 86 12.84 5.78 -12.63
N LYS A 87 12.57 4.97 -13.65
CA LYS A 87 13.38 4.91 -14.87
C LYS A 87 13.41 6.22 -15.65
N LYS A 88 12.42 7.10 -15.42
CA LYS A 88 12.37 8.45 -16.02
C LYS A 88 13.32 9.45 -15.37
N GLY A 89 13.85 9.13 -14.19
CA GLY A 89 14.76 9.96 -13.41
C GLY A 89 14.33 10.12 -11.95
N PRO A 90 15.17 10.79 -11.14
CA PRO A 90 14.85 11.11 -9.76
C PRO A 90 13.57 11.95 -9.63
N MET A 91 12.78 11.72 -8.59
CA MET A 91 11.57 12.49 -8.32
C MET A 91 11.14 12.46 -6.85
N SER A 92 10.39 13.47 -6.45
CA SER A 92 9.78 13.55 -5.13
C SER A 92 8.61 12.58 -5.00
N ALA A 93 8.21 12.27 -3.75
CA ALA A 93 7.02 11.43 -3.50
C ALA A 93 5.73 12.02 -4.09
N PHE A 94 5.61 13.35 -4.14
CA PHE A 94 4.45 14.02 -4.76
C PHE A 94 4.41 13.80 -6.27
N GLN A 95 5.55 13.92 -6.93
CA GLN A 95 5.66 13.61 -8.37
C GLN A 95 5.42 12.12 -8.63
N MET A 96 5.93 11.24 -7.76
CA MET A 96 5.65 9.81 -7.84
C MET A 96 4.15 9.53 -7.76
N ALA A 97 3.45 10.09 -6.77
CA ALA A 97 1.99 9.93 -6.65
C ALA A 97 1.24 10.39 -7.91
N ALA A 98 1.70 11.46 -8.56
CA ALA A 98 1.10 11.96 -9.79
C ALA A 98 1.31 11.03 -11.01
N HIS A 99 2.30 10.14 -10.96
CA HIS A 99 2.62 9.19 -12.03
C HIS A 99 2.10 7.78 -11.78
N MET A 100 1.66 7.48 -10.56
CA MET A 100 1.06 6.20 -10.21
C MET A 100 -0.39 6.14 -10.65
N THR A 101 -0.88 4.94 -10.91
CA THR A 101 -2.28 4.69 -11.31
C THR A 101 -3.20 4.67 -10.09
N TRP A 102 -4.34 5.33 -10.15
CA TRP A 102 -5.34 5.38 -9.08
C TRP A 102 -6.71 5.02 -9.64
N ASP A 103 -7.48 4.27 -8.86
CA ASP A 103 -8.88 3.93 -9.19
C ASP A 103 -9.80 5.11 -8.82
N ILE A 104 -9.59 6.24 -9.53
CA ILE A 104 -10.36 7.46 -9.35
C ILE A 104 -10.67 8.02 -10.74
N ASP A 105 -11.94 8.26 -11.00
CA ASP A 105 -12.41 8.84 -12.26
C ASP A 105 -12.08 10.33 -12.31
N CYS A 106 -10.95 10.67 -12.95
CA CYS A 106 -10.54 12.03 -13.23
C CYS A 106 -9.60 12.07 -14.45
N GLU A 107 -9.65 13.18 -15.22
CA GLU A 107 -8.88 13.31 -16.45
C GLU A 107 -7.38 13.57 -16.22
N SER A 108 -7.03 14.15 -15.08
CA SER A 108 -5.63 14.52 -14.76
C SER A 108 -5.39 14.63 -13.27
N TRP A 109 -4.09 14.58 -12.89
CA TRP A 109 -3.68 14.83 -11.52
C TRP A 109 -4.12 16.20 -10.97
N ASP A 110 -4.21 17.23 -11.81
CA ASP A 110 -4.64 18.56 -11.38
C ASP A 110 -6.10 18.56 -10.91
N GLN A 111 -6.94 17.78 -11.56
CA GLN A 111 -8.35 17.59 -11.21
C GLN A 111 -8.58 16.57 -10.08
N PHE A 112 -7.53 15.85 -9.68
CA PHE A 112 -7.62 14.84 -8.63
C PHE A 112 -8.06 15.50 -7.31
N PRO A 113 -9.09 15.00 -6.60
CA PRO A 113 -9.61 15.61 -5.39
C PRO A 113 -8.51 15.78 -4.32
N VAL A 114 -8.46 16.95 -3.68
CA VAL A 114 -7.38 17.30 -2.73
C VAL A 114 -7.21 16.25 -1.61
N ALA A 115 -8.32 15.78 -1.04
CA ALA A 115 -8.27 14.72 -0.02
C ALA A 115 -7.68 13.42 -0.57
N GLN A 116 -7.98 13.07 -1.81
CA GLN A 116 -7.45 11.88 -2.47
C GLN A 116 -5.97 12.04 -2.83
N LYS A 117 -5.50 13.26 -3.18
CA LYS A 117 -4.06 13.55 -3.35
C LYS A 117 -3.28 13.25 -2.07
N TRP A 118 -3.87 13.59 -0.92
CA TRP A 118 -3.24 13.33 0.38
C TRP A 118 -3.12 11.83 0.66
N PHE A 119 -4.18 11.04 0.38
CA PHE A 119 -4.14 9.58 0.49
C PHE A 119 -3.13 8.96 -0.49
N ALA A 120 -3.16 9.39 -1.75
CA ALA A 120 -2.24 8.93 -2.79
C ALA A 120 -0.77 9.23 -2.45
N LEU A 121 -0.49 10.43 -1.91
CA LEU A 121 0.85 10.80 -1.47
C LEU A 121 1.35 9.88 -0.33
N GLY A 122 0.52 9.66 0.70
CA GLY A 122 0.87 8.80 1.83
C GLY A 122 1.14 7.36 1.41
N GLU A 123 0.38 6.84 0.45
CA GLU A 123 0.58 5.51 -0.10
C GLU A 123 1.85 5.45 -0.98
N ALA A 124 2.11 6.47 -1.81
CA ALA A 124 3.34 6.56 -2.58
C ALA A 124 4.58 6.56 -1.66
N ILE A 125 4.54 7.33 -0.55
CA ILE A 125 5.61 7.33 0.45
C ILE A 125 5.81 5.94 1.05
N SER A 126 4.75 5.21 1.37
CA SER A 126 4.84 3.84 1.91
C SER A 126 5.58 2.88 0.98
N HIS A 127 5.28 2.94 -0.33
CA HIS A 127 5.94 2.10 -1.34
C HIS A 127 7.40 2.52 -1.56
N LEU A 128 7.69 3.83 -1.59
CA LEU A 128 9.05 4.35 -1.66
C LEU A 128 9.87 3.92 -0.44
N ARG A 129 9.32 4.01 0.78
CA ARG A 129 9.99 3.55 2.00
C ARG A 129 10.29 2.06 2.00
N TYR A 130 9.36 1.25 1.50
CA TYR A 130 9.55 -0.19 1.34
C TYR A 130 10.75 -0.48 0.44
N LEU A 131 10.78 0.12 -0.75
CA LEU A 131 11.85 -0.07 -1.74
C LEU A 131 13.20 0.49 -1.27
N GLU A 132 13.20 1.59 -0.53
CA GLU A 132 14.41 2.18 0.05
C GLU A 132 15.04 1.23 1.08
N GLU A 133 14.25 0.67 2.00
CA GLU A 133 14.74 -0.28 3.00
C GLU A 133 15.18 -1.61 2.38
N ASP A 134 14.54 -2.02 1.26
CA ASP A 134 14.92 -3.19 0.46
C ASP A 134 16.18 -2.92 -0.41
N GLY A 135 16.71 -1.70 -0.41
CA GLY A 135 17.92 -1.31 -1.17
C GLY A 135 17.70 -1.19 -2.68
N ARG A 136 16.44 -1.18 -3.14
CA ARG A 136 16.08 -1.11 -4.57
C ARG A 136 16.03 0.31 -5.11
N ILE A 137 15.93 1.31 -4.23
CA ILE A 137 16.02 2.73 -4.54
C ILE A 137 16.84 3.46 -3.48
N VAL A 138 17.28 4.66 -3.80
CA VAL A 138 18.02 5.53 -2.88
C VAL A 138 17.29 6.85 -2.68
N ARG A 139 17.39 7.40 -1.47
CA ARG A 139 16.89 8.73 -1.12
C ARG A 139 18.01 9.75 -1.25
N MET A 140 17.70 10.90 -1.79
CA MET A 140 18.62 12.03 -1.92
C MET A 140 17.93 13.35 -1.56
N THR A 141 18.71 14.37 -1.25
CA THR A 141 18.20 15.73 -1.04
C THR A 141 18.68 16.61 -2.19
N VAL A 142 17.73 17.13 -2.96
CA VAL A 142 17.99 18.03 -4.08
C VAL A 142 17.25 19.36 -3.82
N ASN A 143 17.95 20.48 -3.73
CA ASN A 143 17.36 21.79 -3.48
C ASN A 143 16.38 21.82 -2.28
N LYS A 144 16.74 21.19 -1.17
CA LYS A 144 15.91 21.04 0.05
C LYS A 144 14.66 20.14 -0.13
N THR A 145 14.53 19.47 -1.24
CA THR A 145 13.44 18.50 -1.47
C THR A 145 13.98 17.08 -1.40
N THR A 146 13.24 16.20 -0.76
CA THR A 146 13.55 14.76 -0.76
C THR A 146 13.11 14.16 -2.09
N GLU A 147 14.05 13.51 -2.79
CA GLU A 147 13.81 12.78 -4.02
C GLU A 147 14.29 11.34 -3.88
N PHE A 148 13.75 10.46 -4.72
CA PHE A 148 14.09 9.05 -4.79
C PHE A 148 14.56 8.71 -6.21
N ALA A 149 15.54 7.80 -6.31
CA ALA A 149 16.11 7.36 -7.57
C ALA A 149 16.46 5.87 -7.54
N LEU A 150 16.64 5.29 -8.72
CA LEU A 150 17.27 3.97 -8.82
C LEU A 150 18.75 4.07 -8.42
N PRO A 151 19.34 3.04 -7.78
CA PRO A 151 20.78 2.99 -7.52
C PRO A 151 21.57 3.06 -8.84
N THR A 152 22.71 3.77 -8.81
CA THR A 152 23.66 3.84 -9.93
C THR A 152 24.48 2.56 -10.06
#